data_f8699129e84bb1ff56e4a39755056e48
#
_entry.id   f8699129e84bb1ff56e4a39755056e48
#
_cell.length_a   1.000
_cell.length_b   1.000
_cell.length_c   1.000
_cell.angle_alpha   90.00
_cell.angle_beta   90.00
_cell.angle_gamma   90.00
#
_symmetry.space_group_name_H-M   'P 1'
#
loop_
_entity.id
_entity.type
_entity.pdbx_description
1 polymer ?
#
loop_
_entity_poly.entity_id
_entity_poly.type
_entity_poly.pdbx_seq_one_letter_code
_entity_poly.pdbx_strand_id
1 'polypeptide(L)'
;MRLSIVLPTYNERGNIEPLLSQLLPLQEQFDLEILVVDDDSADGTAEHVRQLAQRHPCLRLIRRVGRSGLASAIKEGLLDATGDLALVMDSDGQHEPAGVLRAVQTLQQGDFDLVVGSRFHQEAEIRGLSGRREQGSTWANGAARFSLHRRYAGLTDYMSGFFALRLEPVLPLLRAVDVNGFKFLYELLAVSHGRLRVAEVPLTFQPRLSGTSKLDLAIF
;
A
#
# COMPACT_ATOMS: atom_id res chain seq x y z
N MET A 1 -17.01 -11.70 2.03
CA MET A 1 -16.44 -10.35 2.24
C MET A 1 -15.49 -10.07 1.09
N ARG A 2 -15.62 -8.90 0.51
CA ARG A 2 -14.83 -8.48 -0.64
C ARG A 2 -13.58 -7.73 -0.20
N LEU A 3 -12.41 -8.10 -0.77
CA LEU A 3 -11.11 -7.50 -0.52
C LEU A 3 -10.58 -6.87 -1.81
N SER A 4 -10.33 -5.56 -1.80
CA SER A 4 -9.66 -4.85 -2.88
C SER A 4 -8.19 -4.65 -2.54
N ILE A 5 -7.27 -5.12 -3.39
CA ILE A 5 -5.83 -4.87 -3.27
C ILE A 5 -5.45 -3.79 -4.27
N VAL A 6 -4.98 -2.65 -3.77
CA VAL A 6 -4.54 -1.51 -4.58
C VAL A 6 -3.03 -1.56 -4.74
N LEU A 7 -2.58 -1.64 -6.00
CA LEU A 7 -1.18 -1.72 -6.40
C LEU A 7 -0.79 -0.46 -7.19
N PRO A 8 -0.31 0.62 -6.54
CA PRO A 8 0.25 1.75 -7.24
C PRO A 8 1.49 1.29 -8.02
N THR A 9 1.56 1.64 -9.31
CA THR A 9 2.52 1.01 -10.22
C THR A 9 3.15 2.04 -11.17
N TYR A 10 4.47 1.99 -11.31
CA TYR A 10 5.20 2.78 -12.30
C TYR A 10 6.44 2.03 -12.79
N ASN A 11 6.44 1.59 -14.08
CA ASN A 11 7.50 0.79 -14.71
C ASN A 11 7.84 -0.49 -13.92
N GLU A 12 6.82 -1.34 -13.70
CA GLU A 12 6.94 -2.59 -12.92
C GLU A 12 6.54 -3.83 -13.73
N ARG A 13 6.64 -3.78 -15.08
CA ARG A 13 6.21 -4.87 -15.96
C ARG A 13 6.71 -6.24 -15.54
N GLY A 14 7.99 -6.34 -15.13
CA GLY A 14 8.60 -7.61 -14.72
C GLY A 14 8.14 -8.14 -13.36
N ASN A 15 7.53 -7.30 -12.54
CA ASN A 15 7.11 -7.64 -11.17
C ASN A 15 5.62 -8.00 -11.07
N ILE A 16 4.79 -7.54 -12.02
CA ILE A 16 3.33 -7.71 -11.96
C ILE A 16 2.92 -9.19 -11.96
N GLU A 17 3.37 -9.98 -12.92
CA GLU A 17 2.94 -11.39 -13.02
C GLU A 17 3.44 -12.24 -11.84
N PRO A 18 4.69 -12.15 -11.38
CA PRO A 18 5.13 -12.80 -10.14
C PRO A 18 4.33 -12.38 -8.91
N LEU A 19 4.01 -11.09 -8.77
CA LEU A 19 3.20 -10.59 -7.65
C LEU A 19 1.76 -11.14 -7.72
N LEU A 20 1.13 -11.12 -8.89
CA LEU A 20 -0.21 -11.68 -9.08
C LEU A 20 -0.26 -13.17 -8.73
N SER A 21 0.76 -13.95 -9.13
CA SER A 21 0.81 -15.39 -8.80
C SER A 21 0.80 -15.64 -7.29
N GLN A 22 1.29 -14.70 -6.50
CA GLN A 22 1.29 -14.76 -5.04
C GLN A 22 -0.04 -14.27 -4.42
N LEU A 23 -0.75 -13.36 -5.08
CA LEU A 23 -2.00 -12.77 -4.56
C LEU A 23 -3.25 -13.56 -4.98
N LEU A 24 -3.25 -14.17 -6.16
CA LEU A 24 -4.40 -14.90 -6.69
C LEU A 24 -4.91 -16.02 -5.78
N PRO A 25 -4.08 -16.78 -5.03
CA PRO A 25 -4.57 -17.77 -4.06
C PRO A 25 -5.49 -17.19 -2.96
N LEU A 26 -5.47 -15.89 -2.72
CA LEU A 26 -6.38 -15.22 -1.79
C LEU A 26 -7.86 -15.33 -2.22
N GLN A 27 -8.13 -15.64 -3.50
CA GLN A 27 -9.50 -15.91 -4.00
C GLN A 27 -10.18 -17.09 -3.31
N GLU A 28 -9.42 -18.02 -2.73
CA GLU A 28 -9.96 -19.12 -1.95
C GLU A 28 -10.64 -18.63 -0.64
N GLN A 29 -10.27 -17.46 -0.15
CA GLN A 29 -10.73 -16.92 1.13
C GLN A 29 -11.59 -15.66 0.99
N PHE A 30 -11.40 -14.90 -0.10
CA PHE A 30 -12.03 -13.60 -0.33
C PHE A 30 -12.64 -13.50 -1.73
N ASP A 31 -13.72 -12.76 -1.86
CA ASP A 31 -14.11 -12.16 -3.14
C ASP A 31 -13.08 -11.09 -3.48
N LEU A 32 -12.06 -11.47 -4.27
CA LEU A 32 -10.85 -10.69 -4.50
C LEU A 32 -11.00 -9.73 -5.67
N GLU A 33 -10.61 -8.49 -5.48
CA GLU A 33 -10.37 -7.49 -6.51
C GLU A 33 -8.92 -7.00 -6.41
N ILE A 34 -8.20 -6.94 -7.53
CA ILE A 34 -6.84 -6.40 -7.61
C ILE A 34 -6.85 -5.22 -8.57
N LEU A 35 -6.53 -4.03 -8.06
CA LEU A 35 -6.49 -2.77 -8.81
C LEU A 35 -5.04 -2.37 -9.05
N VAL A 36 -4.54 -2.55 -10.28
CA VAL A 36 -3.25 -1.99 -10.69
C VAL A 36 -3.48 -0.56 -11.15
N VAL A 37 -2.91 0.40 -10.43
CA VAL A 37 -3.01 1.83 -10.72
C VAL A 37 -1.72 2.30 -11.35
N ASP A 38 -1.69 2.36 -12.68
CA ASP A 38 -0.50 2.58 -13.48
C ASP A 38 -0.32 4.06 -13.84
N ASP A 39 0.81 4.63 -13.44
CA ASP A 39 1.19 6.02 -13.68
C ASP A 39 1.81 6.22 -15.07
N ASP A 40 1.10 5.79 -16.11
CA ASP A 40 1.49 5.92 -17.51
C ASP A 40 2.88 5.35 -17.81
N SER A 41 3.12 4.12 -17.35
CA SER A 41 4.40 3.42 -17.50
C SER A 41 4.83 3.28 -18.96
N ALA A 42 6.09 3.62 -19.23
CA ALA A 42 6.68 3.56 -20.56
C ALA A 42 7.22 2.15 -20.93
N ASP A 43 7.37 1.26 -19.95
CA ASP A 43 7.94 -0.09 -20.14
C ASP A 43 6.94 -1.14 -20.64
N GLY A 44 5.68 -0.74 -20.91
CA GLY A 44 4.60 -1.64 -21.32
C GLY A 44 3.85 -2.32 -20.16
N THR A 45 4.00 -1.85 -18.92
CA THR A 45 3.28 -2.35 -17.74
C THR A 45 1.77 -2.39 -17.98
N ALA A 46 1.16 -1.27 -18.42
CA ALA A 46 -0.28 -1.18 -18.64
C ALA A 46 -0.80 -2.20 -19.64
N GLU A 47 -0.08 -2.43 -20.75
CA GLU A 47 -0.45 -3.41 -21.77
C GLU A 47 -0.35 -4.84 -21.21
N HIS A 48 0.71 -5.13 -20.46
CA HIS A 48 0.88 -6.42 -19.80
C HIS A 48 -0.26 -6.71 -18.82
N VAL A 49 -0.66 -5.73 -18.00
CA VAL A 49 -1.80 -5.87 -17.07
C VAL A 49 -3.11 -6.12 -17.83
N ARG A 50 -3.37 -5.46 -18.97
CA ARG A 50 -4.56 -5.72 -19.78
C ARG A 50 -4.63 -7.17 -20.30
N GLN A 51 -3.49 -7.71 -20.73
CA GLN A 51 -3.40 -9.12 -21.17
C GLN A 51 -3.67 -10.09 -20.01
N LEU A 52 -3.14 -9.80 -18.83
CA LEU A 52 -3.38 -10.60 -17.61
C LEU A 52 -4.85 -10.52 -17.16
N ALA A 53 -5.48 -9.35 -17.26
CA ALA A 53 -6.88 -9.14 -16.90
C ALA A 53 -7.87 -9.95 -17.77
N GLN A 54 -7.49 -10.31 -19.00
CA GLN A 54 -8.30 -11.23 -19.83
C GLN A 54 -8.38 -12.64 -19.24
N ARG A 55 -7.35 -13.06 -18.48
CA ARG A 55 -7.25 -14.38 -17.83
C ARG A 55 -7.72 -14.37 -16.37
N HIS A 56 -7.69 -13.21 -15.73
CA HIS A 56 -7.99 -13.03 -14.31
C HIS A 56 -9.07 -11.94 -14.13
N PRO A 57 -10.37 -12.29 -14.07
CA PRO A 57 -11.47 -11.31 -13.96
C PRO A 57 -11.43 -10.43 -12.71
N CYS A 58 -10.71 -10.86 -11.65
CA CYS A 58 -10.49 -10.06 -10.44
C CYS A 58 -9.48 -8.93 -10.64
N LEU A 59 -8.71 -8.94 -11.75
CA LEU A 59 -7.68 -7.95 -12.04
C LEU A 59 -8.25 -6.81 -12.87
N ARG A 60 -8.04 -5.57 -12.41
CA ARG A 60 -8.45 -4.34 -13.09
C ARG A 60 -7.26 -3.40 -13.25
N LEU A 61 -7.22 -2.66 -14.37
CA LEU A 61 -6.23 -1.63 -14.64
C LEU A 61 -6.87 -0.24 -14.59
N ILE A 62 -6.27 0.65 -13.84
CA ILE A 62 -6.51 2.10 -13.89
C ILE A 62 -5.24 2.73 -14.46
N ARG A 63 -5.28 3.17 -15.74
CA ARG A 63 -4.16 3.89 -16.36
C ARG A 63 -4.35 5.39 -16.20
N ARG A 64 -3.38 6.08 -15.59
CA ARG A 64 -3.42 7.49 -15.21
C ARG A 64 -2.61 8.35 -16.21
N VAL A 65 -3.12 8.48 -17.43
CA VAL A 65 -2.42 9.22 -18.50
C VAL A 65 -2.19 10.68 -18.13
N GLY A 66 -0.93 11.14 -18.25
CA GLY A 66 -0.53 12.51 -17.96
C GLY A 66 -0.59 12.90 -16.48
N ARG A 67 -0.71 11.91 -15.57
CA ARG A 67 -0.71 12.09 -14.11
C ARG A 67 0.28 11.15 -13.48
N SER A 68 0.95 11.59 -12.43
CA SER A 68 1.91 10.78 -11.70
C SER A 68 1.87 11.10 -10.21
N GLY A 69 2.38 10.19 -9.41
CA GLY A 69 2.57 10.37 -7.98
C GLY A 69 1.92 9.26 -7.14
N LEU A 70 2.73 8.67 -6.27
CA LEU A 70 2.35 7.51 -5.44
C LEU A 70 1.08 7.78 -4.61
N ALA A 71 1.03 8.90 -3.89
CA ALA A 71 -0.12 9.21 -3.03
C ALA A 71 -1.42 9.41 -3.84
N SER A 72 -1.34 10.03 -5.00
CA SER A 72 -2.50 10.22 -5.87
C SER A 72 -2.95 8.91 -6.53
N ALA A 73 -2.01 8.00 -6.87
CA ALA A 73 -2.34 6.66 -7.36
C ALA A 73 -3.07 5.82 -6.32
N ILE A 74 -2.57 5.84 -5.07
CA ILE A 74 -3.23 5.17 -3.94
C ILE A 74 -4.64 5.73 -3.73
N LYS A 75 -4.80 7.05 -3.69
CA LYS A 75 -6.12 7.70 -3.51
C LYS A 75 -7.10 7.29 -4.60
N GLU A 76 -6.69 7.31 -5.85
CA GLU A 76 -7.55 6.94 -6.98
C GLU A 76 -7.95 5.47 -6.91
N GLY A 77 -7.00 4.56 -6.59
CA GLY A 77 -7.29 3.15 -6.40
C GLY A 77 -8.26 2.89 -5.25
N LEU A 78 -8.12 3.58 -4.11
CA LEU A 78 -9.04 3.45 -2.98
C LEU A 78 -10.45 4.01 -3.28
N LEU A 79 -10.56 5.07 -4.09
CA LEU A 79 -11.85 5.61 -4.52
C LEU A 79 -12.58 4.71 -5.52
N ASP A 80 -11.84 3.92 -6.31
CA ASP A 80 -12.38 2.99 -7.30
C ASP A 80 -12.55 1.56 -6.75
N ALA A 81 -12.01 1.29 -5.56
CA ALA A 81 -12.14 0.01 -4.88
C ALA A 81 -13.60 -0.27 -4.48
N THR A 82 -14.04 -1.52 -4.69
CA THR A 82 -15.42 -1.95 -4.45
C THR A 82 -15.56 -2.92 -3.27
N GLY A 83 -14.45 -3.21 -2.57
CA GLY A 83 -14.41 -4.12 -1.42
C GLY A 83 -15.00 -3.52 -0.14
N ASP A 84 -15.29 -4.38 0.81
CA ASP A 84 -15.56 -3.98 2.21
C ASP A 84 -14.26 -3.52 2.88
N LEU A 85 -13.18 -4.22 2.53
CA LEU A 85 -11.81 -3.94 2.94
C LEU A 85 -10.96 -3.58 1.73
N ALA A 86 -9.98 -2.69 1.94
CA ALA A 86 -8.92 -2.45 0.97
C ALA A 86 -7.55 -2.67 1.62
N LEU A 87 -6.60 -3.12 0.82
CA LEU A 87 -5.19 -3.22 1.18
C LEU A 87 -4.37 -2.49 0.12
N VAL A 88 -3.49 -1.63 0.56
CA VAL A 88 -2.49 -0.97 -0.30
C VAL A 88 -1.15 -1.65 -0.09
N MET A 89 -0.44 -1.94 -1.18
CA MET A 89 0.94 -2.45 -1.13
C MET A 89 1.70 -2.06 -2.40
N ASP A 90 3.01 -1.94 -2.27
CA ASP A 90 3.88 -1.65 -3.42
C ASP A 90 3.89 -2.84 -4.41
N SER A 91 4.04 -2.53 -5.71
CA SER A 91 4.02 -3.53 -6.80
C SER A 91 5.39 -4.13 -7.12
N ASP A 92 6.43 -3.83 -6.32
CA ASP A 92 7.82 -4.26 -6.56
C ASP A 92 8.18 -5.64 -5.98
N GLY A 93 7.21 -6.30 -5.33
CA GLY A 93 7.37 -7.64 -4.76
C GLY A 93 8.14 -7.69 -3.43
N GLN A 94 8.41 -6.55 -2.80
CA GLN A 94 9.12 -6.49 -1.52
C GLN A 94 8.25 -6.91 -0.31
N HIS A 95 6.92 -6.88 -0.45
CA HIS A 95 6.00 -7.26 0.61
C HIS A 95 5.58 -8.73 0.49
N GLU A 96 5.69 -9.48 1.59
CA GLU A 96 5.29 -10.88 1.60
C GLU A 96 3.76 -11.05 1.59
N PRO A 97 3.21 -12.04 0.85
CA PRO A 97 1.75 -12.30 0.82
C PRO A 97 1.16 -12.68 2.17
N ALA A 98 1.94 -13.31 3.05
CA ALA A 98 1.50 -13.62 4.41
C ALA A 98 1.15 -12.37 5.23
N GLY A 99 1.80 -11.22 4.92
CA GLY A 99 1.46 -9.92 5.51
C GLY A 99 0.04 -9.46 5.16
N VAL A 100 -0.44 -9.78 3.94
CA VAL A 100 -1.82 -9.48 3.52
C VAL A 100 -2.82 -10.18 4.43
N LEU A 101 -2.64 -11.49 4.65
CA LEU A 101 -3.52 -12.26 5.52
C LEU A 101 -3.49 -11.74 6.95
N ARG A 102 -2.30 -11.48 7.52
CA ARG A 102 -2.16 -10.93 8.88
C ARG A 102 -2.90 -9.61 9.03
N ALA A 103 -2.71 -8.67 8.10
CA ALA A 103 -3.35 -7.36 8.17
C ALA A 103 -4.88 -7.46 8.04
N VAL A 104 -5.39 -8.27 7.11
CA VAL A 104 -6.83 -8.47 6.90
C VAL A 104 -7.46 -9.20 8.10
N GLN A 105 -6.82 -10.24 8.63
CA GLN A 105 -7.31 -10.94 9.82
C GLN A 105 -7.36 -10.02 11.05
N THR A 106 -6.36 -9.16 11.22
CA THR A 106 -6.35 -8.17 12.32
C THR A 106 -7.52 -7.19 12.19
N LEU A 107 -7.84 -6.73 10.97
CA LEU A 107 -9.04 -5.92 10.73
C LEU A 107 -10.34 -6.67 11.02
N GLN A 108 -10.40 -7.97 10.71
CA GLN A 108 -11.61 -8.77 10.89
C GLN A 108 -11.88 -9.11 12.35
N GLN A 109 -10.82 -9.50 13.07
CA GLN A 109 -10.91 -9.97 14.46
C GLN A 109 -10.96 -8.83 15.48
N GLY A 110 -10.39 -7.67 15.12
CA GLY A 110 -10.32 -6.49 15.96
C GLY A 110 -11.32 -5.41 15.55
N ASP A 111 -11.50 -4.47 16.47
CA ASP A 111 -12.32 -3.26 16.25
C ASP A 111 -11.44 -2.14 15.67
N PHE A 112 -10.71 -2.45 14.57
CA PHE A 112 -9.80 -1.53 13.90
C PHE A 112 -10.36 -1.05 12.56
N ASP A 113 -10.06 0.21 12.22
CA ASP A 113 -10.41 0.83 10.95
C ASP A 113 -9.24 0.80 9.95
N LEU A 114 -8.01 0.71 10.49
CA LEU A 114 -6.76 0.71 9.74
C LEU A 114 -5.74 -0.20 10.43
N VAL A 115 -5.04 -1.02 9.66
CA VAL A 115 -3.90 -1.84 10.11
C VAL A 115 -2.68 -1.51 9.25
N VAL A 116 -1.60 -1.13 9.90
CA VAL A 116 -0.32 -0.76 9.25
C VAL A 116 0.64 -1.94 9.32
N GLY A 117 1.22 -2.34 8.20
CA GLY A 117 2.36 -3.25 8.19
C GLY A 117 3.63 -2.45 8.48
N SER A 118 4.26 -2.71 9.61
CA SER A 118 5.43 -1.97 10.05
C SER A 118 6.72 -2.75 9.82
N ARG A 119 7.70 -2.07 9.24
CA ARG A 119 9.09 -2.54 9.08
C ARG A 119 9.89 -2.40 10.38
N PHE A 120 9.41 -1.60 11.31
CA PHE A 120 10.07 -1.28 12.60
C PHE A 120 9.42 -1.97 13.79
N HIS A 121 8.43 -2.83 13.55
CA HIS A 121 7.85 -3.67 14.60
C HIS A 121 8.92 -4.64 15.14
N GLN A 122 8.89 -4.96 16.46
CA GLN A 122 9.90 -5.81 17.10
C GLN A 122 10.05 -7.20 16.47
N GLU A 123 8.99 -7.72 15.86
CA GLU A 123 8.97 -9.01 15.17
C GLU A 123 9.15 -8.90 13.64
N ALA A 124 9.44 -7.70 13.12
CA ALA A 124 9.64 -7.51 11.69
C ALA A 124 11.03 -8.01 11.26
N GLU A 125 11.10 -8.75 10.17
CA GLU A 125 12.35 -9.16 9.53
C GLU A 125 12.65 -8.26 8.34
N ILE A 126 13.78 -7.54 8.36
CA ILE A 126 14.23 -6.70 7.26
C ILE A 126 15.37 -7.40 6.54
N ARG A 127 15.15 -7.80 5.29
CA ARG A 127 16.17 -8.38 4.42
C ARG A 127 16.43 -7.41 3.25
N GLY A 128 17.59 -6.76 3.23
CA GLY A 128 18.07 -6.01 2.04
C GLY A 128 17.91 -4.48 2.03
N LEU A 129 17.71 -3.82 3.18
CA LEU A 129 17.79 -2.35 3.27
C LEU A 129 19.22 -1.87 3.49
N SER A 130 19.62 -0.79 2.78
CA SER A 130 20.90 -0.11 3.05
C SER A 130 20.75 0.84 4.26
N GLY A 131 21.74 0.87 5.16
CA GLY A 131 21.70 1.61 6.43
C GLY A 131 21.41 3.12 6.33
N ARG A 132 21.66 3.78 5.17
CA ARG A 132 21.29 5.19 4.96
C ARG A 132 19.79 5.42 4.84
N ARG A 133 19.04 4.48 4.25
CA ARG A 133 17.58 4.56 4.12
C ARG A 133 16.88 4.32 5.45
N GLU A 134 17.46 3.49 6.28
CA GLU A 134 16.97 3.20 7.63
C GLU A 134 17.03 4.45 8.52
N GLN A 135 18.12 5.21 8.48
CA GLN A 135 18.28 6.45 9.27
C GLN A 135 17.33 7.57 8.84
N GLY A 136 17.13 7.78 7.53
CA GLY A 136 16.20 8.79 7.01
C GLY A 136 14.75 8.47 7.36
N SER A 137 14.37 7.21 7.31
CA SER A 137 13.03 6.72 7.67
C SER A 137 12.76 6.88 9.17
N THR A 138 13.75 6.61 10.03
CA THR A 138 13.64 6.76 11.50
C THR A 138 13.42 8.21 11.90
N TRP A 139 14.10 9.16 11.26
CA TRP A 139 13.93 10.59 11.53
C TRP A 139 12.54 11.10 11.10
N ALA A 140 12.06 10.69 9.92
CA ALA A 140 10.74 11.04 9.42
C ALA A 140 9.62 10.48 10.32
N ASN A 141 9.76 9.24 10.78
CA ASN A 141 8.83 8.62 11.73
C ASN A 141 8.83 9.35 13.09
N GLY A 142 10.00 9.79 13.58
CA GLY A 142 10.10 10.59 14.79
C GLY A 142 9.34 11.91 14.68
N ALA A 143 9.52 12.67 13.60
CA ALA A 143 8.80 13.92 13.34
C ALA A 143 7.28 13.68 13.21
N ALA A 144 6.87 12.64 12.48
CA ALA A 144 5.46 12.27 12.30
C ALA A 144 4.77 11.97 13.64
N ARG A 145 5.44 11.26 14.53
CA ARG A 145 4.92 10.94 15.86
C ARG A 145 4.53 12.17 16.68
N PHE A 146 5.28 13.26 16.57
CA PHE A 146 5.00 14.50 17.30
C PHE A 146 3.93 15.38 16.61
N SER A 147 3.78 15.27 15.30
CA SER A 147 2.84 16.08 14.53
C SER A 147 1.43 15.50 14.46
N LEU A 148 1.29 14.18 14.68
CA LEU A 148 0.01 13.49 14.59
C LEU A 148 -0.73 13.46 15.94
N HIS A 149 -2.01 13.15 15.89
CA HIS A 149 -2.83 12.99 17.09
C HIS A 149 -2.24 11.91 18.02
N ARG A 150 -2.25 12.17 19.34
CA ARG A 150 -1.65 11.31 20.38
C ARG A 150 -2.11 9.84 20.34
N ARG A 151 -3.28 9.54 19.80
CA ARG A 151 -3.76 8.14 19.60
C ARG A 151 -2.86 7.33 18.68
N TYR A 152 -2.11 7.98 17.80
CA TYR A 152 -1.20 7.34 16.85
C TYR A 152 0.25 7.27 17.36
N ALA A 153 0.52 7.77 18.57
CA ALA A 153 1.89 7.82 19.12
C ALA A 153 2.53 6.43 19.35
N GLY A 154 1.71 5.36 19.37
CA GLY A 154 2.19 3.98 19.47
C GLY A 154 2.64 3.33 18.17
N LEU A 155 2.36 3.96 17.02
CA LEU A 155 2.80 3.45 15.72
C LEU A 155 4.32 3.60 15.55
N THR A 156 4.91 2.69 14.81
CA THR A 156 6.36 2.68 14.51
C THR A 156 6.68 3.03 13.07
N ASP A 157 5.74 2.85 12.12
CA ASP A 157 5.94 3.16 10.70
C ASP A 157 4.79 3.99 10.09
N TYR A 158 4.92 5.31 10.18
CA TYR A 158 3.95 6.27 9.62
C TYR A 158 4.06 6.45 8.10
N MET A 159 5.13 5.92 7.50
CA MET A 159 5.44 6.07 6.07
C MET A 159 5.33 4.75 5.32
N SER A 160 4.69 3.73 5.93
CA SER A 160 4.55 2.43 5.31
C SER A 160 3.74 2.52 4.00
N GLY A 161 4.24 1.86 2.95
CA GLY A 161 3.49 1.59 1.72
C GLY A 161 2.57 0.37 1.82
N PHE A 162 2.53 -0.28 3.00
CA PHE A 162 1.69 -1.45 3.24
C PHE A 162 0.70 -1.19 4.39
N PHE A 163 -0.58 -1.12 4.07
CA PHE A 163 -1.64 -0.97 5.07
C PHE A 163 -2.97 -1.51 4.56
N ALA A 164 -3.77 -2.06 5.47
CA ALA A 164 -5.14 -2.51 5.21
C ALA A 164 -6.13 -1.63 5.96
N LEU A 165 -7.32 -1.43 5.39
CA LEU A 165 -8.32 -0.54 5.96
C LEU A 165 -9.75 -1.01 5.65
N ARG A 166 -10.71 -0.57 6.48
CA ARG A 166 -12.13 -0.60 6.14
C ARG A 166 -12.44 0.59 5.25
N LEU A 167 -13.07 0.35 4.10
CA LEU A 167 -13.35 1.46 3.16
C LEU A 167 -14.39 2.44 3.72
N GLU A 168 -15.45 1.96 4.35
CA GLU A 168 -16.55 2.80 4.83
C GLU A 168 -16.10 3.98 5.71
N PRO A 169 -15.32 3.80 6.81
CA PRO A 169 -14.88 4.92 7.65
C PRO A 169 -13.79 5.78 7.00
N VAL A 170 -13.07 5.27 5.99
CA VAL A 170 -11.94 5.97 5.36
C VAL A 170 -12.37 6.80 4.15
N LEU A 171 -13.33 6.34 3.35
CA LEU A 171 -13.77 7.03 2.13
C LEU A 171 -14.09 8.52 2.32
N PRO A 172 -14.80 8.96 3.39
CA PRO A 172 -15.06 10.38 3.61
C PRO A 172 -13.78 11.20 3.84
N LEU A 173 -12.74 10.59 4.42
CA LEU A 173 -11.46 11.23 4.72
C LEU A 173 -10.61 11.45 3.47
N LEU A 174 -10.75 10.58 2.45
CA LEU A 174 -9.95 10.66 1.23
C LEU A 174 -10.06 12.00 0.51
N ARG A 175 -11.20 12.70 0.65
CA ARG A 175 -11.38 14.03 0.04
C ARG A 175 -10.38 15.06 0.57
N ALA A 176 -10.00 14.96 1.84
CA ALA A 176 -9.10 15.89 2.52
C ALA A 176 -7.62 15.45 2.48
N VAL A 177 -7.32 14.23 2.04
CA VAL A 177 -5.93 13.75 1.91
C VAL A 177 -5.23 14.54 0.82
N ASP A 178 -4.12 15.22 1.18
CA ASP A 178 -3.22 15.84 0.20
C ASP A 178 -2.41 14.75 -0.52
N VAL A 179 -2.38 14.84 -1.84
CA VAL A 179 -1.70 13.87 -2.71
C VAL A 179 -0.43 14.43 -3.35
N ASN A 180 0.00 15.63 -2.95
CA ASN A 180 1.23 16.27 -3.41
C ASN A 180 2.44 15.68 -2.69
N GLY A 181 2.72 14.37 -2.91
CA GLY A 181 3.84 13.69 -2.28
C GLY A 181 3.69 12.18 -2.28
N PHE A 182 4.56 11.51 -1.51
CA PHE A 182 4.61 10.04 -1.40
C PHE A 182 4.13 9.50 -0.05
N LYS A 183 3.63 10.37 0.85
CA LYS A 183 3.34 10.05 2.27
C LYS A 183 1.86 9.84 2.51
N PHE A 184 1.19 9.02 1.70
CA PHE A 184 -0.26 8.84 1.76
C PHE A 184 -0.76 8.42 3.16
N LEU A 185 -0.12 7.42 3.78
CA LEU A 185 -0.52 6.93 5.11
C LEU A 185 -0.45 8.05 6.17
N TYR A 186 0.65 8.81 6.18
CA TYR A 186 0.81 9.94 7.08
C TYR A 186 -0.32 10.98 6.92
N GLU A 187 -0.62 11.37 5.68
CA GLU A 187 -1.70 12.33 5.36
C GLU A 187 -3.07 11.80 5.81
N LEU A 188 -3.35 10.51 5.56
CA LEU A 188 -4.59 9.87 6.02
C LEU A 188 -4.72 9.93 7.54
N LEU A 189 -3.66 9.62 8.28
CA LEU A 189 -3.64 9.71 9.74
C LEU A 189 -3.82 11.17 10.20
N ALA A 190 -3.19 12.14 9.54
CA ALA A 190 -3.31 13.56 9.87
C ALA A 190 -4.75 14.06 9.70
N VAL A 191 -5.39 13.83 8.55
CA VAL A 191 -6.76 14.27 8.29
C VAL A 191 -7.80 13.53 9.12
N SER A 192 -7.47 12.35 9.63
CA SER A 192 -8.37 11.59 10.50
C SER A 192 -8.49 12.18 11.91
N HIS A 193 -7.54 13.01 12.36
CA HIS A 193 -7.53 13.64 13.69
C HIS A 193 -7.80 12.66 14.85
N GLY A 194 -7.23 11.45 14.80
CA GLY A 194 -7.40 10.43 15.84
C GLY A 194 -8.75 9.70 15.81
N ARG A 195 -9.54 9.85 14.76
CA ARG A 195 -10.84 9.17 14.62
C ARG A 195 -10.72 7.69 14.24
N LEU A 196 -9.67 7.33 13.50
CA LEU A 196 -9.42 5.93 13.12
C LEU A 196 -8.83 5.14 14.29
N ARG A 197 -9.31 3.92 14.46
CA ARG A 197 -8.71 2.92 15.37
C ARG A 197 -7.66 2.16 14.59
N VAL A 198 -6.40 2.28 15.01
CA VAL A 198 -5.26 1.79 14.25
C VAL A 198 -4.50 0.73 15.02
N ALA A 199 -4.12 -0.35 14.34
CA ALA A 199 -3.19 -1.37 14.82
C ALA A 199 -1.97 -1.45 13.89
N GLU A 200 -0.90 -2.06 14.39
CA GLU A 200 0.26 -2.47 13.59
C GLU A 200 0.43 -3.99 13.59
N VAL A 201 0.95 -4.50 12.48
CA VAL A 201 1.40 -5.88 12.34
C VAL A 201 2.83 -5.90 11.82
N PRO A 202 3.65 -6.90 12.21
CA PRO A 202 4.99 -7.05 11.66
C PRO A 202 4.93 -7.32 10.16
N LEU A 203 5.81 -6.66 9.40
CA LEU A 203 5.96 -6.85 7.97
C LEU A 203 7.36 -7.36 7.67
N THR A 204 7.44 -8.52 6.99
CA THR A 204 8.69 -9.01 6.43
C THR A 204 8.96 -8.28 5.12
N PHE A 205 10.09 -7.59 5.05
CA PHE A 205 10.50 -6.84 3.86
C PHE A 205 11.57 -7.63 3.12
N GLN A 206 11.26 -8.01 1.87
CA GLN A 206 12.13 -8.83 1.02
C GLN A 206 12.95 -7.97 0.05
N PRO A 207 14.06 -8.50 -0.51
CA PRO A 207 14.71 -7.88 -1.64
C PRO A 207 13.73 -7.74 -2.82
N ARG A 208 13.87 -6.65 -3.58
CA ARG A 208 13.10 -6.42 -4.81
C ARG A 208 13.27 -7.58 -5.79
N LEU A 209 12.18 -7.99 -6.44
CA LEU A 209 12.24 -9.07 -7.45
C LEU A 209 12.97 -8.59 -8.71
N SER A 210 12.73 -7.33 -9.15
CA SER A 210 13.34 -6.76 -10.36
C SER A 210 13.34 -5.23 -10.29
N GLY A 211 14.24 -4.56 -11.04
CA GLY A 211 14.27 -3.11 -11.20
C GLY A 211 15.07 -2.34 -10.12
N THR A 212 15.11 -1.01 -10.27
CA THR A 212 15.78 -0.06 -9.36
C THR A 212 14.75 0.77 -8.60
N SER A 213 15.13 1.26 -7.41
CA SER A 213 14.27 2.14 -6.62
C SER A 213 13.99 3.46 -7.36
N LYS A 214 12.72 3.84 -7.44
CA LYS A 214 12.25 5.06 -8.12
C LYS A 214 12.07 6.26 -7.19
N LEU A 215 12.19 6.05 -5.87
CA LEU A 215 12.16 7.12 -4.88
C LEU A 215 13.32 8.12 -5.04
N ASP A 216 14.44 7.69 -5.59
CA ASP A 216 15.61 8.55 -5.81
C ASP A 216 15.45 9.51 -7.01
N LEU A 217 14.47 9.26 -7.89
CA LEU A 217 14.16 10.08 -9.08
C LEU A 217 13.10 11.16 -8.83
N ALA A 218 12.39 11.11 -7.69
CA ALA A 218 11.27 12.00 -7.38
C ALA A 218 11.63 13.12 -6.37
N ILE A 219 12.91 13.26 -5.98
CA ILE A 219 13.35 14.24 -4.95
C ILE A 219 14.05 15.47 -5.56
N PHE A 220 14.05 15.60 -6.89
CA PHE A 220 14.60 16.79 -7.55
C PHE A 220 13.62 17.41 -8.54
#